data_0fded28532db5f9c89ab45687d7b969c
#
_entry.id   0fded28532db5f9c89ab45687d7b969c
#
_cell.length_a   1.000
_cell.length_b   1.000
_cell.length_c   1.000
_cell.angle_alpha   90.00
_cell.angle_beta   90.00
_cell.angle_gamma   90.00
#
_symmetry.space_group_name_H-M   'P 1'
#
loop_
_entity.id
_entity.type
_entity.pdbx_description
1 polymer ?
#
loop_
_entity_poly.entity_id
_entity_poly.type
_entity_poly.pdbx_seq_one_letter_code
_entity_poly.pdbx_strand_id
1 'polypeptide(L)'
;MMKPFREFAGLALPWLLALGLASCAATPSRAPANLTDAKLAVGNYIDSGTYHADITAVAAPAKQWILQRSQNSPEKLAVVFDIDETTLSNLKHMQAADWGYQAKVWDTWAHTASAPAILPMRDVYDTAVARKVAVFFITGRKEFTRRATVQNLRDQGMGHFQALIVRPNDSTNSAVLFKTAERKRITEQGYSIIANFGDQTSDLAGGYAERTFKLPNPFYLIP
;
A
#
# COMPACT_ATOMS: atom_id res chain seq x y z
N MET A 1 5.10 -73.58 -63.22
CA MET A 1 5.17 -73.32 -61.75
C MET A 1 5.02 -71.82 -61.55
N MET A 2 3.76 -71.33 -61.46
CA MET A 2 3.37 -69.93 -61.45
C MET A 2 3.06 -69.53 -60.02
N LYS A 3 3.67 -68.45 -59.57
CA LYS A 3 3.34 -67.80 -58.27
C LYS A 3 2.27 -66.73 -58.49
N PRO A 4 1.27 -66.58 -57.59
CA PRO A 4 0.21 -65.63 -57.77
C PRO A 4 0.64 -64.21 -57.27
N PHE A 5 0.04 -63.25 -57.99
CA PHE A 5 0.09 -61.79 -57.66
C PHE A 5 -0.65 -61.48 -56.37
N ARG A 6 -0.09 -60.63 -55.56
CA ARG A 6 -0.73 -60.01 -54.36
C ARG A 6 -1.21 -58.64 -54.79
N GLU A 7 -2.48 -58.43 -54.68
CA GLU A 7 -3.19 -57.14 -54.81
C GLU A 7 -2.83 -56.25 -53.59
N PHE A 8 -2.37 -55.01 -53.81
CA PHE A 8 -2.28 -53.99 -52.83
C PHE A 8 -3.58 -53.21 -52.76
N ALA A 9 -4.34 -53.36 -51.67
CA ALA A 9 -5.48 -52.51 -51.34
C ALA A 9 -5.00 -51.14 -50.84
N GLY A 10 -5.33 -50.10 -51.60
CA GLY A 10 -5.04 -48.71 -51.19
C GLY A 10 -5.99 -48.24 -50.10
N LEU A 11 -5.42 -47.91 -48.94
CA LEU A 11 -6.10 -47.23 -47.86
C LEU A 11 -6.16 -45.72 -48.14
N ALA A 12 -7.34 -45.23 -48.46
CA ALA A 12 -7.65 -43.82 -48.58
C ALA A 12 -7.75 -43.20 -47.18
N LEU A 13 -6.81 -42.29 -46.84
CA LEU A 13 -6.78 -41.53 -45.59
C LEU A 13 -7.71 -40.32 -45.75
N PRO A 14 -8.73 -40.12 -44.87
CA PRO A 14 -9.55 -38.91 -44.93
C PRO A 14 -8.80 -37.71 -44.40
N TRP A 15 -8.70 -36.66 -45.21
CA TRP A 15 -8.18 -35.35 -44.78
C TRP A 15 -9.20 -34.70 -43.80
N LEU A 16 -8.88 -34.69 -42.52
CA LEU A 16 -9.56 -33.87 -41.53
C LEU A 16 -9.16 -32.42 -41.72
N LEU A 17 -10.05 -31.61 -42.28
CA LEU A 17 -9.94 -30.14 -42.27
C LEU A 17 -10.11 -29.65 -40.83
N ALA A 18 -9.01 -29.31 -40.16
CA ALA A 18 -9.07 -28.59 -38.90
C ALA A 18 -9.42 -27.13 -39.18
N LEU A 19 -10.69 -26.74 -38.98
CA LEU A 19 -11.07 -25.32 -38.89
C LEU A 19 -10.44 -24.71 -37.65
N GLY A 20 -9.35 -24.00 -37.85
CA GLY A 20 -8.76 -23.16 -36.83
C GLY A 20 -9.72 -22.01 -36.47
N LEU A 21 -10.33 -22.05 -35.29
CA LEU A 21 -11.00 -20.90 -34.69
C LEU A 21 -9.91 -19.84 -34.39
N ALA A 22 -9.75 -18.90 -35.31
CA ALA A 22 -8.95 -17.69 -35.04
C ALA A 22 -9.68 -16.90 -33.95
N SER A 23 -9.28 -17.08 -32.71
CA SER A 23 -9.66 -16.20 -31.61
C SER A 23 -9.10 -14.81 -31.92
N CYS A 24 -9.96 -13.87 -32.31
CA CYS A 24 -9.61 -12.47 -32.37
C CYS A 24 -9.31 -12.00 -30.95
N ALA A 25 -8.05 -12.13 -30.52
CA ALA A 25 -7.57 -11.42 -29.36
C ALA A 25 -7.70 -9.92 -29.67
N ALA A 26 -8.66 -9.25 -29.03
CA ALA A 26 -8.78 -7.81 -29.13
C ALA A 26 -7.47 -7.19 -28.64
N THR A 27 -6.77 -6.47 -29.52
CA THR A 27 -5.61 -5.65 -29.13
C THR A 27 -6.08 -4.69 -28.04
N PRO A 28 -5.39 -4.62 -26.89
CA PRO A 28 -5.79 -3.69 -25.83
C PRO A 28 -5.83 -2.27 -26.40
N SER A 29 -6.92 -1.57 -26.18
CA SER A 29 -7.09 -0.17 -26.61
C SER A 29 -5.96 0.67 -26.07
N ARG A 30 -5.30 1.45 -26.94
CA ARG A 30 -4.30 2.45 -26.55
C ARG A 30 -4.91 3.71 -25.92
N ALA A 31 -6.22 3.85 -25.93
CA ALA A 31 -6.91 4.96 -25.28
C ALA A 31 -6.78 4.83 -23.76
N PRO A 32 -6.57 5.95 -23.04
CA PRO A 32 -6.61 5.94 -21.59
C PRO A 32 -8.00 5.52 -21.10
N ALA A 33 -8.08 4.97 -19.87
CA ALA A 33 -9.36 4.68 -19.24
C ALA A 33 -10.20 5.95 -19.12
N ASN A 34 -11.52 5.83 -19.28
CA ASN A 34 -12.43 6.96 -19.08
C ASN A 34 -12.35 7.39 -17.61
N LEU A 35 -12.17 8.67 -17.35
CA LEU A 35 -11.99 9.20 -16.00
C LEU A 35 -13.24 8.97 -15.12
N THR A 36 -14.44 9.08 -15.68
CA THR A 36 -15.68 8.82 -14.94
C THR A 36 -15.77 7.36 -14.53
N ASP A 37 -15.46 6.43 -15.44
CA ASP A 37 -15.44 5.00 -15.11
C ASP A 37 -14.40 4.68 -14.03
N ALA A 38 -13.22 5.30 -14.09
CA ALA A 38 -12.20 5.14 -13.07
C ALA A 38 -12.67 5.62 -11.69
N LYS A 39 -13.32 6.80 -11.63
CA LYS A 39 -13.90 7.34 -10.37
C LYS A 39 -15.02 6.44 -9.83
N LEU A 40 -15.89 5.92 -10.69
CA LEU A 40 -16.94 4.98 -10.31
C LEU A 40 -16.34 3.68 -9.77
N ALA A 41 -15.28 3.16 -10.40
CA ALA A 41 -14.59 1.96 -9.92
C ALA A 41 -13.98 2.17 -8.52
N VAL A 42 -13.38 3.34 -8.25
CA VAL A 42 -12.88 3.70 -6.91
C VAL A 42 -14.02 3.77 -5.90
N GLY A 43 -15.14 4.42 -6.23
CA GLY A 43 -16.33 4.49 -5.38
C GLY A 43 -16.86 3.08 -5.05
N ASN A 44 -17.06 2.24 -6.05
CA ASN A 44 -17.54 0.87 -5.87
C ASN A 44 -16.59 0.01 -5.01
N TYR A 45 -15.28 0.18 -5.17
CA TYR A 45 -14.29 -0.53 -4.35
C TYR A 45 -14.41 -0.19 -2.86
N ILE A 46 -14.76 1.06 -2.56
CA ILE A 46 -14.97 1.53 -1.18
C ILE A 46 -16.34 1.09 -0.67
N ASP A 47 -17.41 1.36 -1.42
CA ASP A 47 -18.80 1.15 -1.00
C ASP A 47 -19.14 -0.34 -0.83
N SER A 48 -18.48 -1.22 -1.60
CA SER A 48 -18.57 -2.68 -1.44
C SER A 48 -17.92 -3.21 -0.15
N GLY A 49 -17.13 -2.39 0.56
CA GLY A 49 -16.33 -2.81 1.70
C GLY A 49 -15.01 -3.50 1.34
N THR A 50 -14.74 -3.72 0.04
CA THR A 50 -13.51 -4.40 -0.42
C THR A 50 -12.26 -3.65 0.01
N TYR A 51 -12.24 -2.32 -0.07
CA TYR A 51 -11.12 -1.50 0.40
C TYR A 51 -10.78 -1.78 1.87
N HIS A 52 -11.79 -1.84 2.75
CA HIS A 52 -11.59 -2.14 4.17
C HIS A 52 -11.13 -3.58 4.40
N ALA A 53 -11.68 -4.54 3.64
CA ALA A 53 -11.27 -5.94 3.72
C ALA A 53 -9.80 -6.12 3.31
N ASP A 54 -9.36 -5.45 2.24
CA ASP A 54 -7.96 -5.51 1.77
C ASP A 54 -6.99 -4.88 2.78
N ILE A 55 -7.36 -3.77 3.42
CA ILE A 55 -6.56 -3.21 4.53
C ILE A 55 -6.46 -4.22 5.68
N THR A 56 -7.57 -4.87 6.04
CA THR A 56 -7.60 -5.87 7.11
C THR A 56 -6.72 -7.08 6.77
N ALA A 57 -6.71 -7.50 5.50
CA ALA A 57 -5.86 -8.58 5.01
C ALA A 57 -4.36 -8.28 5.12
N VAL A 58 -3.97 -6.99 5.04
CA VAL A 58 -2.59 -6.55 5.31
C VAL A 58 -2.30 -6.44 6.79
N ALA A 59 -3.24 -5.90 7.57
CA ALA A 59 -3.06 -5.65 9.01
C ALA A 59 -2.95 -6.94 9.83
N ALA A 60 -3.72 -7.97 9.50
CA ALA A 60 -3.76 -9.21 10.28
C ALA A 60 -2.40 -9.95 10.33
N PRO A 61 -1.73 -10.25 9.22
CA PRO A 61 -0.40 -10.87 9.24
C PRO A 61 0.67 -9.95 9.84
N ALA A 62 0.54 -8.62 9.69
CA ALA A 62 1.45 -7.66 10.30
C ALA A 62 1.37 -7.69 11.83
N LYS A 63 0.18 -7.75 12.39
CA LYS A 63 -0.06 -7.90 13.82
C LYS A 63 0.56 -9.20 14.36
N GLN A 64 0.35 -10.31 13.67
CA GLN A 64 0.95 -11.60 14.04
C GLN A 64 2.48 -11.54 14.00
N TRP A 65 3.05 -10.89 13.00
CA TRP A 65 4.49 -10.68 12.90
C TRP A 65 5.05 -9.88 14.08
N ILE A 66 4.41 -8.77 14.46
CA ILE A 66 4.81 -7.97 15.62
C ILE A 66 4.76 -8.80 16.90
N LEU A 67 3.68 -9.55 17.13
CA LEU A 67 3.54 -10.43 18.29
C LEU A 67 4.67 -11.47 18.36
N GLN A 68 4.95 -12.14 17.24
CA GLN A 68 6.00 -13.16 17.15
C GLN A 68 7.40 -12.56 17.35
N ARG A 69 7.72 -11.48 16.62
CA ARG A 69 9.07 -10.91 16.61
C ARG A 69 9.44 -10.19 17.90
N SER A 70 8.43 -9.70 18.64
CA SER A 70 8.64 -9.04 19.93
C SER A 70 8.68 -10.00 21.12
N GLN A 71 8.54 -11.30 20.89
CA GLN A 71 8.56 -12.30 21.94
C GLN A 71 10.01 -12.51 22.43
N ASN A 72 10.27 -12.18 23.71
CA ASN A 72 11.57 -12.38 24.35
C ASN A 72 12.77 -11.76 23.60
N SER A 73 12.55 -10.68 22.84
CA SER A 73 13.63 -10.01 22.12
C SER A 73 14.44 -9.13 23.06
N PRO A 74 15.78 -9.24 23.07
CA PRO A 74 16.65 -8.32 23.80
C PRO A 74 16.89 -7.01 23.04
N GLU A 75 16.46 -6.91 21.79
CA GLU A 75 16.70 -5.76 20.91
C GLU A 75 15.74 -4.60 21.19
N LYS A 76 16.17 -3.39 20.82
CA LYS A 76 15.28 -2.22 20.76
C LYS A 76 14.44 -2.31 19.48
N LEU A 77 13.26 -2.91 19.57
CA LEU A 77 12.39 -3.09 18.42
C LEU A 77 11.62 -1.81 18.07
N ALA A 78 11.43 -1.56 16.80
CA ALA A 78 10.63 -0.46 16.28
C ALA A 78 9.70 -0.90 15.16
N VAL A 79 8.61 -0.15 15.00
CA VAL A 79 7.74 -0.16 13.81
C VAL A 79 7.69 1.24 13.23
N VAL A 80 7.59 1.33 11.91
CA VAL A 80 7.46 2.59 11.18
C VAL A 80 6.13 2.61 10.46
N PHE A 81 5.37 3.69 10.62
CA PHE A 81 4.11 3.92 9.90
C PHE A 81 4.23 5.20 9.07
N ASP A 82 3.73 5.15 7.85
CA ASP A 82 3.29 6.36 7.16
C ASP A 82 1.97 6.86 7.75
N ILE A 83 1.55 8.08 7.40
CA ILE A 83 0.33 8.70 7.94
C ILE A 83 -0.85 8.56 6.97
N ASP A 84 -0.75 9.17 5.79
CA ASP A 84 -1.87 9.35 4.87
C ASP A 84 -2.21 8.04 4.16
N GLU A 85 -3.48 7.62 4.20
CA GLU A 85 -3.97 6.32 3.70
C GLU A 85 -3.27 5.07 4.29
N THR A 86 -2.47 5.30 5.33
CA THR A 86 -1.81 4.23 6.09
C THR A 86 -2.31 4.19 7.53
N THR A 87 -2.16 5.27 8.27
CA THR A 87 -2.58 5.41 9.67
C THR A 87 -3.88 6.19 9.79
N LEU A 88 -4.01 7.26 9.02
CA LEU A 88 -5.17 8.15 8.95
C LEU A 88 -5.79 8.09 7.55
N SER A 89 -7.12 8.12 7.49
CA SER A 89 -7.86 8.11 6.24
C SER A 89 -8.24 9.52 5.81
N ASN A 90 -7.85 9.89 4.60
CA ASN A 90 -8.28 11.13 3.97
C ASN A 90 -9.46 10.91 3.00
N LEU A 91 -10.12 9.75 3.07
CA LEU A 91 -11.20 9.36 2.16
C LEU A 91 -12.27 10.44 2.01
N LYS A 92 -12.76 11.03 3.13
CA LYS A 92 -13.77 12.09 3.08
C LYS A 92 -13.30 13.31 2.29
N HIS A 93 -12.03 13.67 2.45
CA HIS A 93 -11.42 14.77 1.68
C HIS A 93 -11.31 14.43 0.20
N MET A 94 -10.87 13.21 -0.12
CA MET A 94 -10.72 12.74 -1.51
C MET A 94 -12.07 12.70 -2.22
N GLN A 95 -13.13 12.23 -1.56
CA GLN A 95 -14.50 12.26 -2.08
C GLN A 95 -14.99 13.68 -2.34
N ALA A 96 -14.81 14.58 -1.38
CA ALA A 96 -15.22 15.99 -1.50
C ALA A 96 -14.44 16.73 -2.61
N ALA A 97 -13.21 16.32 -2.90
CA ALA A 97 -12.36 16.85 -3.97
C ALA A 97 -12.55 16.13 -5.32
N ASP A 98 -13.61 15.32 -5.47
CA ASP A 98 -13.89 14.53 -6.68
C ASP A 98 -12.66 13.70 -7.12
N TRP A 99 -11.97 13.09 -6.14
CA TRP A 99 -10.75 12.30 -6.30
C TRP A 99 -9.54 13.08 -6.86
N GLY A 100 -9.62 14.40 -6.87
CA GLY A 100 -8.56 15.29 -7.34
C GLY A 100 -7.64 15.75 -6.20
N TYR A 101 -6.35 15.93 -6.49
CA TYR A 101 -5.40 16.52 -5.56
C TYR A 101 -5.14 18.00 -5.89
N GLN A 102 -5.35 18.85 -4.91
CA GLN A 102 -5.01 20.28 -4.96
C GLN A 102 -4.23 20.66 -3.70
N ALA A 103 -2.96 21.03 -3.84
CA ALA A 103 -2.04 21.23 -2.72
C ALA A 103 -2.58 22.17 -1.63
N LYS A 104 -3.14 23.32 -1.98
CA LYS A 104 -3.70 24.26 -1.00
C LYS A 104 -4.92 23.71 -0.26
N VAL A 105 -5.78 22.97 -0.93
CA VAL A 105 -6.97 22.34 -0.33
C VAL A 105 -6.54 21.22 0.59
N TRP A 106 -5.53 20.44 0.18
CA TRP A 106 -4.90 19.41 1.01
C TRP A 106 -4.27 19.99 2.28
N ASP A 107 -3.49 21.08 2.16
CA ASP A 107 -2.88 21.73 3.32
C ASP A 107 -3.96 22.22 4.31
N THR A 108 -5.05 22.80 3.82
CA THR A 108 -6.19 23.22 4.64
C THR A 108 -6.81 22.00 5.36
N TRP A 109 -7.05 20.91 4.65
CA TRP A 109 -7.57 19.66 5.23
C TRP A 109 -6.64 19.11 6.32
N ALA A 110 -5.34 19.01 6.05
CA ALA A 110 -4.37 18.50 7.01
C ALA A 110 -4.34 19.33 8.31
N HIS A 111 -4.59 20.65 8.23
CA HIS A 111 -4.66 21.53 9.40
C HIS A 111 -5.94 21.34 10.22
N THR A 112 -7.01 20.76 9.67
CA THR A 112 -8.23 20.48 10.45
C THR A 112 -8.03 19.41 11.52
N ALA A 113 -6.98 18.60 11.42
CA ALA A 113 -6.73 17.46 12.30
C ALA A 113 -7.93 16.49 12.43
N SER A 114 -8.72 16.34 11.36
CA SER A 114 -10.01 15.63 11.37
C SER A 114 -10.01 14.27 10.68
N ALA A 115 -8.87 13.81 10.18
CA ALA A 115 -8.75 12.52 9.52
C ALA A 115 -8.96 11.38 10.53
N PRO A 116 -9.94 10.46 10.33
CA PRO A 116 -10.15 9.33 11.22
C PRO A 116 -9.03 8.30 11.09
N ALA A 117 -8.83 7.53 12.15
CA ALA A 117 -7.94 6.38 12.12
C ALA A 117 -8.45 5.30 11.15
N ILE A 118 -7.54 4.65 10.45
CA ILE A 118 -7.78 3.40 9.74
C ILE A 118 -7.78 2.28 10.79
N LEU A 119 -8.97 1.81 11.19
CA LEU A 119 -9.15 0.96 12.37
C LEU A 119 -8.28 -0.31 12.37
N PRO A 120 -8.13 -1.09 11.27
CA PRO A 120 -7.23 -2.23 11.29
C PRO A 120 -5.77 -1.83 11.57
N MET A 121 -5.33 -0.67 11.09
CA MET A 121 -3.97 -0.18 11.34
C MET A 121 -3.80 0.41 12.73
N ARG A 122 -4.88 0.99 13.30
CA ARG A 122 -4.94 1.36 14.70
C ARG A 122 -4.72 0.13 15.61
N ASP A 123 -5.34 -1.02 15.30
CA ASP A 123 -5.15 -2.27 16.05
C ASP A 123 -3.70 -2.79 15.94
N VAL A 124 -3.05 -2.63 14.78
CA VAL A 124 -1.60 -2.92 14.63
C VAL A 124 -0.75 -2.00 15.50
N TYR A 125 -1.06 -0.70 15.52
CA TYR A 125 -0.39 0.29 16.39
C TYR A 125 -0.57 -0.07 17.87
N ASP A 126 -1.79 -0.35 18.31
CA ASP A 126 -2.09 -0.73 19.70
C ASP A 126 -1.34 -2.01 20.11
N THR A 127 -1.20 -2.97 19.17
CA THR A 127 -0.40 -4.18 19.38
C THR A 127 1.08 -3.85 19.59
N ALA A 128 1.66 -2.97 18.76
CA ALA A 128 3.06 -2.56 18.91
C ALA A 128 3.30 -1.88 20.28
N VAL A 129 2.42 -0.95 20.67
CA VAL A 129 2.49 -0.26 21.96
C VAL A 129 2.37 -1.25 23.13
N ALA A 130 1.41 -2.15 23.10
CA ALA A 130 1.22 -3.18 24.14
C ALA A 130 2.44 -4.10 24.27
N ARG A 131 3.15 -4.34 23.18
CA ARG A 131 4.40 -5.13 23.13
C ARG A 131 5.65 -4.32 23.46
N LYS A 132 5.52 -3.04 23.80
CA LYS A 132 6.64 -2.11 24.07
C LYS A 132 7.59 -1.95 22.87
N VAL A 133 7.09 -2.14 21.68
CA VAL A 133 7.79 -1.85 20.42
C VAL A 133 7.69 -0.36 20.16
N ALA A 134 8.80 0.31 19.89
CA ALA A 134 8.83 1.75 19.65
C ALA A 134 8.10 2.07 18.34
N VAL A 135 7.22 3.06 18.37
CA VAL A 135 6.47 3.51 17.20
C VAL A 135 7.08 4.78 16.64
N PHE A 136 7.40 4.78 15.36
CA PHE A 136 7.82 5.95 14.59
C PHE A 136 6.81 6.22 13.49
N PHE A 137 6.46 7.50 13.31
CA PHE A 137 5.72 7.94 12.14
C PHE A 137 6.66 8.70 11.21
N ILE A 138 6.71 8.32 9.92
CA ILE A 138 7.48 9.02 8.88
C ILE A 138 6.52 9.38 7.75
N THR A 139 6.28 10.68 7.55
CA THR A 139 5.27 11.16 6.62
C THR A 139 5.81 12.15 5.60
N GLY A 140 5.21 12.18 4.40
CA GLY A 140 5.42 13.23 3.41
C GLY A 140 4.83 14.59 3.79
N ARG A 141 3.99 14.65 4.81
CA ARG A 141 3.48 15.92 5.36
C ARG A 141 4.62 16.82 5.77
N LYS A 142 4.46 18.12 5.52
CA LYS A 142 5.51 19.11 5.79
C LYS A 142 5.49 19.63 7.22
N GLU A 143 6.62 20.22 7.64
CA GLU A 143 6.82 20.72 8.99
C GLU A 143 5.71 21.65 9.48
N PHE A 144 5.18 22.52 8.62
CA PHE A 144 4.11 23.44 8.99
C PHE A 144 2.80 22.75 9.40
N THR A 145 2.61 21.45 9.04
CA THR A 145 1.45 20.65 9.47
C THR A 145 1.71 19.80 10.72
N ARG A 146 2.92 19.79 11.26
CA ARG A 146 3.33 18.94 12.40
C ARG A 146 2.36 19.01 13.56
N ARG A 147 2.03 20.21 14.02
CA ARG A 147 1.15 20.41 15.18
C ARG A 147 -0.22 19.77 14.96
N ALA A 148 -0.83 20.01 13.80
CA ALA A 148 -2.13 19.42 13.45
C ALA A 148 -2.04 17.90 13.32
N THR A 149 -0.95 17.37 12.76
CA THR A 149 -0.75 15.92 12.64
C THR A 149 -0.60 15.25 14.01
N VAL A 150 0.16 15.83 14.94
CA VAL A 150 0.27 15.35 16.34
C VAL A 150 -1.10 15.36 17.02
N GLN A 151 -1.86 16.45 16.87
CA GLN A 151 -3.21 16.56 17.44
C GLN A 151 -4.11 15.46 16.88
N ASN A 152 -4.13 15.29 15.55
CA ASN A 152 -4.96 14.28 14.91
C ASN A 152 -4.62 12.85 15.39
N LEU A 153 -3.33 12.50 15.46
CA LEU A 153 -2.90 11.20 15.98
C LEU A 153 -3.37 11.00 17.43
N ARG A 154 -3.26 12.02 18.29
CA ARG A 154 -3.72 11.95 19.67
C ARG A 154 -5.22 11.78 19.77
N ASP A 155 -6.01 12.54 19.02
CA ASP A 155 -7.47 12.48 19.00
C ASP A 155 -7.98 11.13 18.50
N GLN A 156 -7.18 10.48 17.64
CA GLN A 156 -7.44 9.13 17.18
C GLN A 156 -6.82 8.05 18.11
N GLY A 157 -6.30 8.45 19.30
CA GLY A 157 -5.75 7.57 20.33
C GLY A 157 -4.38 6.98 19.98
N MET A 158 -3.66 7.55 19.03
CA MET A 158 -2.32 7.12 18.61
C MET A 158 -1.24 8.12 19.09
N GLY A 159 -1.40 8.63 20.31
CA GLY A 159 -0.49 9.64 20.90
C GLY A 159 0.78 9.07 21.54
N HIS A 160 0.93 7.76 21.64
CA HIS A 160 2.11 7.13 22.22
C HIS A 160 3.09 6.68 21.11
N PHE A 161 4.04 7.54 20.78
CA PHE A 161 5.08 7.26 19.77
C PHE A 161 6.42 7.85 20.16
N GLN A 162 7.50 7.25 19.65
CA GLN A 162 8.87 7.69 19.88
C GLN A 162 9.18 8.99 19.14
N ALA A 163 8.76 9.09 17.87
CA ALA A 163 8.90 10.29 17.08
C ALA A 163 7.87 10.36 15.94
N LEU A 164 7.49 11.61 15.61
CA LEU A 164 6.84 11.96 14.34
C LEU A 164 7.86 12.71 13.47
N ILE A 165 8.20 12.15 12.33
CA ILE A 165 9.17 12.68 11.38
C ILE A 165 8.40 13.19 10.17
N VAL A 166 8.34 14.50 10.04
CA VAL A 166 7.71 15.20 8.93
C VAL A 166 8.77 15.76 7.98
N ARG A 167 8.38 15.97 6.75
CA ARG A 167 9.28 16.48 5.71
C ARG A 167 9.57 17.98 5.93
N PRO A 168 10.83 18.46 5.82
CA PRO A 168 11.13 19.89 5.85
C PRO A 168 10.31 20.66 4.79
N ASN A 169 9.93 21.91 5.12
CA ASN A 169 9.08 22.72 4.25
C ASN A 169 9.68 22.98 2.86
N ASP A 170 10.97 23.14 2.80
CA ASP A 170 11.79 23.43 1.61
C ASP A 170 12.39 22.18 0.95
N SER A 171 12.09 21.00 1.48
CA SER A 171 12.65 19.76 0.96
C SER A 171 12.20 19.49 -0.48
N THR A 172 13.18 19.30 -1.35
CA THR A 172 13.02 18.90 -2.76
C THR A 172 13.33 17.41 -2.98
N ASN A 173 13.81 16.69 -1.95
CA ASN A 173 14.10 15.26 -2.05
C ASN A 173 12.85 14.48 -2.44
N SER A 174 13.00 13.37 -3.18
CA SER A 174 11.90 12.44 -3.40
C SER A 174 11.43 11.80 -2.09
N ALA A 175 10.19 11.32 -2.07
CA ALA A 175 9.65 10.62 -0.91
C ALA A 175 10.51 9.39 -0.53
N VAL A 176 10.98 8.63 -1.54
CA VAL A 176 11.88 7.48 -1.34
C VAL A 176 13.15 7.88 -0.60
N LEU A 177 13.87 8.90 -1.09
CA LEU A 177 15.13 9.34 -0.47
C LEU A 177 14.92 9.81 0.97
N PHE A 178 13.89 10.61 1.20
CA PHE A 178 13.57 11.12 2.53
C PHE A 178 13.25 9.96 3.50
N LYS A 179 12.26 9.11 3.17
CA LYS A 179 11.81 8.05 4.07
C LYS A 179 12.89 6.98 4.30
N THR A 180 13.69 6.66 3.30
CA THR A 180 14.82 5.74 3.44
C THR A 180 15.89 6.31 4.38
N ALA A 181 16.24 7.60 4.25
CA ALA A 181 17.22 8.24 5.13
C ALA A 181 16.74 8.25 6.59
N GLU A 182 15.45 8.49 6.83
CA GLU A 182 14.93 8.51 8.19
C GLU A 182 14.87 7.10 8.81
N ARG A 183 14.52 6.05 8.06
CA ARG A 183 14.63 4.66 8.55
C ARG A 183 16.08 4.29 8.88
N LYS A 184 17.03 4.70 8.03
CA LYS A 184 18.45 4.53 8.31
C LYS A 184 18.86 5.17 9.64
N ARG A 185 18.46 6.42 9.89
CA ARG A 185 18.75 7.12 11.15
C ARG A 185 18.16 6.40 12.36
N ILE A 186 16.95 5.82 12.24
CA ILE A 186 16.34 5.03 13.30
C ILE A 186 17.20 3.79 13.60
N THR A 187 17.70 3.09 12.58
CA THR A 187 18.59 1.93 12.78
C THR A 187 19.94 2.34 13.39
N GLU A 188 20.49 3.48 13.01
CA GLU A 188 21.71 4.04 13.59
C GLU A 188 21.56 4.42 15.09
N GLN A 189 20.34 4.66 15.55
CA GLN A 189 20.02 4.84 16.98
C GLN A 189 19.88 3.51 17.74
N GLY A 190 20.16 2.39 17.08
CA GLY A 190 20.16 1.05 17.65
C GLY A 190 18.79 0.36 17.64
N TYR A 191 17.81 0.85 16.87
CA TYR A 191 16.53 0.19 16.70
C TYR A 191 16.58 -0.83 15.57
N SER A 192 15.97 -2.01 15.79
CA SER A 192 15.62 -2.96 14.73
C SER A 192 14.20 -2.67 14.26
N ILE A 193 14.04 -2.12 13.06
CA ILE A 193 12.72 -1.86 12.48
C ILE A 193 12.14 -3.20 12.01
N ILE A 194 11.25 -3.79 12.80
CA ILE A 194 10.67 -5.11 12.50
C ILE A 194 9.55 -5.04 11.44
N ALA A 195 8.87 -3.89 11.33
CA ALA A 195 7.80 -3.69 10.35
C ALA A 195 7.77 -2.23 9.87
N ASN A 196 7.54 -2.03 8.57
CA ASN A 196 7.35 -0.73 7.94
C ASN A 196 6.08 -0.75 7.11
N PHE A 197 5.19 0.20 7.37
CA PHE A 197 3.84 0.30 6.81
C PHE A 197 3.72 1.53 5.92
N GLY A 198 3.11 1.38 4.75
CA GLY A 198 2.85 2.48 3.83
C GLY A 198 1.90 2.08 2.72
N ASP A 199 1.23 3.06 2.15
CA ASP A 199 0.32 2.90 1.00
C ASP A 199 1.00 3.21 -0.34
N GLN A 200 2.21 3.81 -0.32
CA GLN A 200 2.99 4.10 -1.51
C GLN A 200 4.26 3.21 -1.58
N THR A 201 4.70 2.89 -2.79
CA THR A 201 5.98 2.19 -2.98
C THR A 201 7.14 3.00 -2.40
N SER A 202 7.06 4.33 -2.47
CA SER A 202 8.05 5.24 -1.90
C SER A 202 8.19 5.15 -0.37
N ASP A 203 7.18 4.67 0.34
CA ASP A 203 7.22 4.47 1.79
C ASP A 203 8.08 3.26 2.16
N LEU A 204 8.09 2.26 1.30
CA LEU A 204 8.60 0.93 1.58
C LEU A 204 9.98 0.66 0.95
N ALA A 205 10.33 1.40 -0.12
CA ALA A 205 11.58 1.24 -0.85
C ALA A 205 12.81 1.64 -0.01
N GLY A 206 13.99 1.11 -0.37
CA GLY A 206 15.27 1.49 0.22
C GLY A 206 15.68 0.72 1.48
N GLY A 207 14.91 -0.26 1.94
CA GLY A 207 15.27 -1.17 3.02
C GLY A 207 15.15 -0.58 4.43
N TYR A 208 16.01 -1.07 5.34
CA TYR A 208 16.07 -0.74 6.78
C TYR A 208 14.86 -1.23 7.59
N ALA A 209 14.11 -2.21 7.09
CA ALA A 209 13.06 -2.89 7.83
C ALA A 209 13.07 -4.38 7.51
N GLU A 210 12.78 -5.23 8.50
CA GLU A 210 12.73 -6.68 8.31
C GLU A 210 11.58 -7.09 7.38
N ARG A 211 10.41 -6.44 7.53
CA ARG A 211 9.24 -6.65 6.68
C ARG A 211 8.58 -5.33 6.31
N THR A 212 8.01 -5.31 5.12
CA THR A 212 7.20 -4.20 4.62
C THR A 212 5.77 -4.66 4.39
N PHE A 213 4.82 -3.79 4.68
CA PHE A 213 3.39 -4.05 4.54
C PHE A 213 2.76 -2.93 3.71
N LYS A 214 2.41 -3.26 2.46
CA LYS A 214 1.83 -2.33 1.49
C LYS A 214 0.32 -2.30 1.63
N LEU A 215 -0.23 -1.14 1.98
CA LEU A 215 -1.67 -0.91 2.02
C LEU A 215 -2.20 -0.52 0.63
N PRO A 216 -3.48 -0.80 0.34
CA PRO A 216 -4.12 -0.31 -0.86
C PRO A 216 -4.32 1.22 -0.79
N ASN A 217 -4.05 1.90 -1.90
CA ASN A 217 -4.46 3.29 -2.11
C ASN A 217 -4.97 3.43 -3.54
N PRO A 218 -6.29 3.53 -3.75
CA PRO A 218 -6.88 3.72 -5.07
C PRO A 218 -6.99 5.20 -5.47
N PHE A 219 -6.56 6.16 -4.64
CA PHE A 219 -6.88 7.58 -4.80
C PHE A 219 -5.81 8.36 -5.56
N TYR A 220 -4.54 8.09 -5.24
CA TYR A 220 -3.39 8.78 -5.85
C TYR A 220 -2.14 7.92 -5.81
N LEU A 221 -1.16 8.29 -6.62
CA LEU A 221 0.17 7.70 -6.66
C LEU A 221 1.22 8.79 -6.38
N ILE A 222 2.14 8.49 -5.47
CA ILE A 222 3.35 9.29 -5.25
C ILE A 222 4.54 8.51 -5.84
N PRO A 223 5.16 9.01 -6.93
CA PRO A 223 6.26 8.34 -7.61
C PRO A 223 7.55 8.25 -6.78
#